data_894e6b0dce2df525ea077de7d0398c0a
#
_entry.id   894e6b0dce2df525ea077de7d0398c0a
#
_cell.length_a   1.000
_cell.length_b   1.000
_cell.length_c   1.000
_cell.angle_alpha   90.00
_cell.angle_beta   90.00
_cell.angle_gamma   90.00
#
_symmetry.space_group_name_H-M   'P 1'
#
loop_
_entity.id
_entity.type
_entity.pdbx_description
1 polymer ?
#
loop_
_entity_poly.entity_id
_entity_poly.type
_entity_poly.pdbx_seq_one_letter_code
_entity_poly.pdbx_strand_id
1 'polypeptide(L)'
;IFTSCGDNVSLQRYYVDNQESKNFISQDLPLSLIELDKSNFTEAQKEAYNSVNKLNFLGYKVNETDTETYLAELAKVKTILSDSKYNGLMEFSDKGNKISVKYIGTDEEADEVIVFGSAKDMGFGIVRILGDDMNPDKMVTLISSFQNANSKEGQIENIINYFKY
;
A
#
# COMPACT_ATOMS: atom_id res chain seq x y z
N ILE A 1 -35.20 -3.98 18.28
CA ILE A 1 -34.35 -4.68 17.29
C ILE A 1 -33.25 -3.69 16.93
N PHE A 2 -32.10 -3.78 17.60
CA PHE A 2 -30.90 -3.01 17.23
C PHE A 2 -30.18 -3.78 16.15
N THR A 3 -30.34 -3.34 14.89
CA THR A 3 -29.41 -3.71 13.85
C THR A 3 -28.11 -2.98 14.14
N SER A 4 -27.15 -3.68 14.73
CA SER A 4 -25.76 -3.27 14.73
C SER A 4 -25.31 -3.23 13.28
N CYS A 5 -25.33 -2.07 12.67
CA CYS A 5 -24.48 -1.81 11.53
C CYS A 5 -23.05 -1.94 12.05
N GLY A 6 -22.41 -3.07 11.80
CA GLY A 6 -20.99 -3.19 12.01
C GLY A 6 -20.34 -2.13 11.12
N ASP A 7 -19.82 -1.07 11.73
CA ASP A 7 -18.96 -0.11 11.07
C ASP A 7 -17.70 -0.86 10.64
N ASN A 8 -17.74 -1.45 9.44
CA ASN A 8 -16.55 -2.00 8.82
C ASN A 8 -15.60 -0.82 8.58
N VAL A 9 -14.58 -0.71 9.43
CA VAL A 9 -13.56 0.32 9.32
C VAL A 9 -12.93 0.21 7.93
N SER A 10 -12.95 1.31 7.17
CA SER A 10 -12.28 1.38 5.87
C SER A 10 -10.78 1.61 6.06
N LEU A 11 -9.99 1.29 5.04
CA LEU A 11 -8.56 1.58 5.05
C LEU A 11 -8.28 3.09 5.14
N GLN A 12 -9.10 3.91 4.50
CA GLN A 12 -9.02 5.37 4.62
C GLN A 12 -9.21 5.83 6.07
N ARG A 13 -10.19 5.28 6.77
CA ARG A 13 -10.43 5.59 8.19
C ARG A 13 -9.25 5.13 9.05
N TYR A 14 -8.75 3.93 8.82
CA TYR A 14 -7.58 3.41 9.51
C TYR A 14 -6.36 4.31 9.33
N TYR A 15 -6.13 4.82 8.11
CA TYR A 15 -5.06 5.77 7.81
C TYR A 15 -5.22 7.05 8.62
N VAL A 16 -6.40 7.68 8.59
CA VAL A 16 -6.68 8.93 9.30
C VAL A 16 -6.51 8.77 10.81
N ASP A 17 -6.98 7.67 11.38
CA ASP A 17 -6.93 7.41 12.81
C ASP A 17 -5.48 7.16 13.31
N ASN A 18 -4.58 6.72 12.46
CA ASN A 18 -3.22 6.33 12.83
C ASN A 18 -2.10 7.24 12.30
N GLN A 19 -2.37 8.14 11.36
CA GLN A 19 -1.34 8.95 10.69
C GLN A 19 -0.52 9.84 11.65
N GLU A 20 -1.06 10.20 12.82
CA GLU A 20 -0.39 10.99 13.85
C GLU A 20 0.05 10.16 15.07
N SER A 21 -0.16 8.84 15.01
CA SER A 21 0.23 7.95 16.11
C SER A 21 1.74 7.74 16.13
N LYS A 22 2.31 7.72 17.34
CA LYS A 22 3.76 7.56 17.56
C LYS A 22 4.35 6.26 17.00
N ASN A 23 3.53 5.22 16.86
CA ASN A 23 3.96 3.92 16.38
C ASN A 23 3.91 3.82 14.85
N PHE A 24 3.37 4.84 14.19
CA PHE A 24 3.22 4.87 12.75
C PHE A 24 4.07 5.96 12.12
N ILE A 25 4.47 5.72 10.90
CA ILE A 25 4.95 6.75 9.98
C ILE A 25 3.90 6.91 8.88
N SER A 26 3.55 8.15 8.56
CA SER A 26 2.66 8.46 7.45
C SER A 26 3.31 9.46 6.51
N GLN A 27 3.06 9.31 5.22
CA GLN A 27 3.54 10.23 4.22
C GLN A 27 2.59 10.28 3.03
N ASP A 28 2.21 11.50 2.64
CA ASP A 28 1.48 11.76 1.40
C ASP A 28 2.47 12.26 0.35
N LEU A 29 2.50 11.57 -0.78
CA LEU A 29 3.42 11.83 -1.86
C LEU A 29 2.65 12.12 -3.15
N PRO A 30 2.64 13.38 -3.63
CA PRO A 30 2.23 13.63 -5.01
C PRO A 30 3.14 12.86 -5.97
N LEU A 31 2.56 12.20 -6.97
CA LEU A 31 3.37 11.39 -7.90
C LEU A 31 4.44 12.22 -8.62
N SER A 32 4.18 13.50 -8.84
CA SER A 32 5.14 14.45 -9.44
C SER A 32 6.45 14.62 -8.65
N LEU A 33 6.45 14.28 -7.35
CA LEU A 33 7.64 14.32 -6.51
C LEU A 33 8.42 13.01 -6.51
N ILE A 34 7.87 11.94 -7.11
CA ILE A 34 8.55 10.66 -7.22
C ILE A 34 9.32 10.67 -8.54
N GLU A 35 10.63 10.78 -8.44
CA GLU A 35 11.52 10.67 -9.59
C GLU A 35 11.63 9.21 -10.01
N LEU A 36 11.05 8.88 -11.16
CA LEU A 36 11.11 7.55 -11.75
C LEU A 36 11.74 7.64 -13.13
N ASP A 37 12.68 6.75 -13.41
CA ASP A 37 13.17 6.55 -14.77
C ASP A 37 12.10 5.84 -15.61
N LYS A 38 11.39 6.64 -16.42
CA LYS A 38 10.34 6.18 -17.32
C LYS A 38 10.83 5.75 -18.69
N SER A 39 12.13 5.80 -18.92
CA SER A 39 12.71 5.52 -20.26
C SER A 39 12.40 4.12 -20.76
N ASN A 40 12.24 3.16 -19.86
CA ASN A 40 11.98 1.76 -20.18
C ASN A 40 10.50 1.36 -19.97
N PHE A 41 9.61 2.32 -19.69
CA PHE A 41 8.19 2.00 -19.49
C PHE A 41 7.53 1.58 -20.80
N THR A 42 6.77 0.50 -20.75
CA THR A 42 5.81 0.13 -21.82
C THR A 42 4.69 1.18 -21.89
N GLU A 43 3.92 1.19 -22.97
CA GLU A 43 2.78 2.10 -23.09
C GLU A 43 1.75 1.85 -21.96
N ALA A 44 1.49 0.60 -21.60
CA ALA A 44 0.61 0.26 -20.48
C ALA A 44 1.13 0.82 -19.14
N GLN A 45 2.42 0.76 -18.89
CA GLN A 45 3.04 1.34 -17.69
C GLN A 45 3.00 2.86 -17.68
N LYS A 46 3.18 3.52 -18.83
CA LYS A 46 3.02 4.98 -18.95
C LYS A 46 1.59 5.41 -18.68
N GLU A 47 0.62 4.72 -19.24
CA GLU A 47 -0.80 5.00 -18.99
C GLU A 47 -1.13 4.81 -17.50
N ALA A 48 -0.69 3.72 -16.88
CA ALA A 48 -0.88 3.48 -15.46
C ALA A 48 -0.23 4.59 -14.60
N TYR A 49 1.01 4.98 -14.92
CA TYR A 49 1.69 6.06 -14.22
C TYR A 49 0.94 7.40 -14.33
N ASN A 50 0.46 7.74 -15.53
CA ASN A 50 -0.24 8.99 -15.79
C ASN A 50 -1.63 9.04 -15.13
N SER A 51 -2.23 7.90 -14.82
CA SER A 51 -3.51 7.82 -14.12
C SER A 51 -3.41 8.06 -12.61
N VAL A 52 -2.19 7.99 -12.04
CA VAL A 52 -1.96 8.18 -10.60
C VAL A 52 -1.77 9.65 -10.26
N ASN A 53 -2.48 10.13 -9.23
CA ASN A 53 -2.34 11.50 -8.72
C ASN A 53 -1.43 11.56 -7.50
N LYS A 54 -1.62 10.65 -6.54
CA LYS A 54 -0.87 10.65 -5.28
C LYS A 54 -0.79 9.27 -4.65
N LEU A 55 0.17 9.11 -3.76
CA LEU A 55 0.35 7.97 -2.89
C LEU A 55 0.17 8.39 -1.43
N ASN A 56 -0.60 7.62 -0.67
CA ASN A 56 -0.64 7.72 0.78
C ASN A 56 0.08 6.53 1.38
N PHE A 57 1.14 6.75 2.12
CA PHE A 57 1.89 5.73 2.83
C PHE A 57 1.56 5.74 4.32
N LEU A 58 1.33 4.57 4.89
CA LEU A 58 1.24 4.33 6.32
C LEU A 58 2.05 3.09 6.67
N GLY A 59 3.02 3.23 7.58
CA GLY A 59 3.86 2.14 8.01
C GLY A 59 3.88 1.97 9.52
N TYR A 60 3.97 0.73 9.99
CA TYR A 60 4.20 0.35 11.37
C TYR A 60 5.50 -0.42 11.49
N LYS A 61 6.42 0.09 12.27
CA LYS A 61 7.69 -0.60 12.54
C LYS A 61 7.56 -1.42 13.82
N VAL A 62 7.81 -2.72 13.71
CA VAL A 62 7.86 -3.58 14.90
C VAL A 62 9.10 -3.26 15.72
N ASN A 63 8.96 -3.29 17.05
CA ASN A 63 10.08 -3.28 17.97
C ASN A 63 9.94 -4.44 18.96
N GLU A 64 11.05 -4.83 19.58
CA GLU A 64 11.10 -6.00 20.47
C GLU A 64 10.18 -5.89 21.70
N THR A 65 9.85 -4.66 22.11
CA THR A 65 9.04 -4.41 23.30
C THR A 65 7.55 -4.30 23.02
N ASP A 66 7.14 -4.32 21.73
CA ASP A 66 5.78 -4.00 21.32
C ASP A 66 5.20 -5.00 20.30
N THR A 67 5.64 -6.25 20.37
CA THR A 67 5.20 -7.31 19.45
C THR A 67 3.69 -7.56 19.50
N GLU A 68 3.07 -7.48 20.69
CA GLU A 68 1.62 -7.70 20.83
C GLU A 68 0.81 -6.61 20.11
N THR A 69 1.19 -5.34 20.27
CA THR A 69 0.54 -4.22 19.57
C THR A 69 0.72 -4.34 18.07
N TYR A 70 1.92 -4.70 17.61
CA TYR A 70 2.18 -4.96 16.20
C TYR A 70 1.25 -6.04 15.63
N LEU A 71 1.13 -7.18 16.30
CA LEU A 71 0.26 -8.27 15.86
C LEU A 71 -1.22 -7.86 15.85
N ALA A 72 -1.66 -7.07 16.83
CA ALA A 72 -3.01 -6.54 16.88
C ALA A 72 -3.30 -5.57 15.71
N GLU A 73 -2.38 -4.66 15.41
CA GLU A 73 -2.51 -3.73 14.29
C GLU A 73 -2.45 -4.47 12.94
N LEU A 74 -1.56 -5.44 12.79
CA LEU A 74 -1.50 -6.30 11.60
C LEU A 74 -2.81 -7.04 11.37
N ALA A 75 -3.41 -7.58 12.44
CA ALA A 75 -4.71 -8.28 12.36
C ALA A 75 -5.84 -7.33 11.93
N LYS A 76 -5.85 -6.09 12.42
CA LYS A 76 -6.83 -5.06 12.01
C LYS A 76 -6.74 -4.79 10.50
N VAL A 77 -5.54 -4.57 9.98
CA VAL A 77 -5.33 -4.31 8.55
C VAL A 77 -5.77 -5.51 7.71
N LYS A 78 -5.40 -6.73 8.11
CA LYS A 78 -5.85 -7.96 7.42
C LYS A 78 -7.37 -8.09 7.42
N THR A 79 -8.03 -7.76 8.51
CA THR A 79 -9.49 -7.78 8.61
C THR A 79 -10.13 -6.75 7.68
N ILE A 80 -9.60 -5.52 7.65
CA ILE A 80 -10.07 -4.48 6.72
C ILE A 80 -9.95 -4.95 5.27
N LEU A 81 -8.78 -5.45 4.88
CA LEU A 81 -8.50 -5.89 3.51
C LEU A 81 -9.22 -7.21 3.12
N SER A 82 -9.85 -7.90 4.07
CA SER A 82 -10.69 -9.06 3.81
C SER A 82 -12.12 -8.72 3.39
N ASP A 83 -12.52 -7.45 3.51
CA ASP A 83 -13.84 -7.00 3.04
C ASP A 83 -13.98 -7.21 1.52
N SER A 84 -15.18 -7.60 1.08
CA SER A 84 -15.46 -7.96 -0.32
C SER A 84 -15.25 -6.83 -1.33
N LYS A 85 -15.22 -5.58 -0.88
CA LYS A 85 -14.93 -4.43 -1.76
C LYS A 85 -13.47 -4.38 -2.23
N TYR A 86 -12.56 -5.04 -1.52
CA TYR A 86 -11.15 -5.12 -1.91
C TYR A 86 -10.92 -6.34 -2.81
N ASN A 87 -10.80 -6.11 -4.11
CA ASN A 87 -10.55 -7.14 -5.10
C ASN A 87 -9.05 -7.47 -5.15
N GLY A 88 -8.71 -8.74 -5.19
CA GLY A 88 -7.30 -9.17 -5.27
C GLY A 88 -6.75 -9.02 -6.68
N LEU A 89 -5.54 -8.47 -6.81
CA LEU A 89 -4.78 -8.39 -8.07
C LEU A 89 -3.59 -9.32 -8.09
N MET A 90 -2.77 -9.29 -7.05
CA MET A 90 -1.58 -10.14 -6.97
C MET A 90 -1.16 -10.34 -5.51
N GLU A 91 -0.46 -11.42 -5.26
CA GLU A 91 0.07 -11.76 -3.94
C GLU A 91 1.43 -12.46 -4.09
N PHE A 92 2.40 -12.04 -3.26
CA PHE A 92 3.72 -12.63 -3.17
C PHE A 92 4.04 -13.02 -1.75
N SER A 93 4.76 -14.12 -1.59
CA SER A 93 5.34 -14.52 -0.31
C SER A 93 6.76 -15.01 -0.54
N ASP A 94 7.71 -14.45 0.19
CA ASP A 94 9.10 -14.89 0.18
C ASP A 94 9.70 -14.79 1.57
N LYS A 95 10.19 -15.91 2.12
CA LYS A 95 10.94 -15.98 3.40
C LYS A 95 10.26 -15.27 4.59
N GLY A 96 8.92 -15.33 4.67
CA GLY A 96 8.14 -14.70 5.74
C GLY A 96 7.72 -13.26 5.45
N ASN A 97 8.14 -12.71 4.32
CA ASN A 97 7.64 -11.43 3.81
C ASN A 97 6.42 -11.70 2.92
N LYS A 98 5.42 -10.84 3.03
CA LYS A 98 4.20 -10.96 2.25
C LYS A 98 3.85 -9.61 1.63
N ILE A 99 3.52 -9.61 0.34
CA ILE A 99 3.01 -8.45 -0.37
C ILE A 99 1.72 -8.84 -1.05
N SER A 100 0.68 -8.05 -0.87
CA SER A 100 -0.58 -8.19 -1.59
C SER A 100 -0.95 -6.87 -2.25
N VAL A 101 -1.51 -6.96 -3.45
CA VAL A 101 -2.06 -5.82 -4.19
C VAL A 101 -3.54 -6.06 -4.39
N LYS A 102 -4.33 -5.09 -3.99
CA LYS A 102 -5.78 -5.10 -4.10
C LYS A 102 -6.27 -3.80 -4.71
N TYR A 103 -7.53 -3.76 -5.15
CA TYR A 103 -8.16 -2.54 -5.62
C TYR A 103 -9.63 -2.45 -5.20
N ILE A 104 -10.14 -1.23 -5.19
CA ILE A 104 -11.56 -0.92 -5.06
C ILE A 104 -12.01 -0.38 -6.42
N GLY A 105 -13.15 -0.84 -6.90
CA GLY A 105 -13.72 -0.39 -8.17
C GLY A 105 -14.14 -1.56 -9.07
N THR A 106 -14.13 -1.34 -10.37
CA THR A 106 -14.44 -2.34 -11.39
C THR A 106 -13.19 -2.92 -12.02
N ASP A 107 -13.32 -3.96 -12.82
CA ASP A 107 -12.19 -4.57 -13.54
C ASP A 107 -11.58 -3.65 -14.62
N GLU A 108 -12.31 -2.63 -15.03
CA GLU A 108 -11.85 -1.63 -16.00
C GLU A 108 -11.26 -0.39 -15.34
N GLU A 109 -11.81 0.00 -14.17
CA GLU A 109 -11.44 1.24 -13.47
C GLU A 109 -11.41 1.04 -11.97
N ALA A 110 -10.23 1.26 -11.39
CA ALA A 110 -10.03 1.28 -9.96
C ALA A 110 -10.16 2.70 -9.39
N ASP A 111 -10.94 2.83 -8.32
CA ASP A 111 -11.01 4.06 -7.51
C ASP A 111 -9.75 4.22 -6.64
N GLU A 112 -9.22 3.10 -6.20
CA GLU A 112 -8.05 3.01 -5.32
C GLU A 112 -7.32 1.69 -5.56
N VAL A 113 -6.00 1.73 -5.61
CA VAL A 113 -5.14 0.53 -5.62
C VAL A 113 -4.32 0.52 -4.32
N ILE A 114 -4.31 -0.61 -3.66
CA ILE A 114 -3.66 -0.79 -2.36
C ILE A 114 -2.52 -1.79 -2.48
N VAL A 115 -1.32 -1.39 -2.07
CA VAL A 115 -0.18 -2.28 -1.86
C VAL A 115 0.02 -2.44 -0.37
N PHE A 116 -0.13 -3.66 0.13
CA PHE A 116 0.11 -4.01 1.52
C PHE A 116 1.29 -4.97 1.63
N GLY A 117 2.31 -4.57 2.38
CA GLY A 117 3.49 -5.39 2.64
C GLY A 117 3.69 -5.64 4.13
N SER A 118 3.99 -6.87 4.51
CA SER A 118 4.37 -7.23 5.88
C SER A 118 5.63 -8.07 5.90
N ALA A 119 6.50 -7.78 6.85
CA ALA A 119 7.73 -8.52 7.10
C ALA A 119 7.80 -8.86 8.59
N LYS A 120 8.11 -10.12 8.90
CA LYS A 120 8.04 -10.66 10.26
C LYS A 120 8.84 -9.84 11.27
N ASP A 121 10.02 -9.39 10.89
CA ASP A 121 10.97 -8.74 11.79
C ASP A 121 11.09 -7.22 11.56
N MET A 122 10.31 -6.67 10.65
CA MET A 122 10.39 -5.25 10.27
C MET A 122 9.11 -4.47 10.57
N GLY A 123 7.94 -5.06 10.31
CA GLY A 123 6.67 -4.41 10.46
C GLY A 123 5.79 -4.57 9.23
N PHE A 124 4.89 -3.62 9.01
CA PHE A 124 4.07 -3.60 7.80
C PHE A 124 3.99 -2.18 7.20
N GLY A 125 3.69 -2.13 5.93
CA GLY A 125 3.43 -0.88 5.20
C GLY A 125 2.21 -1.01 4.30
N ILE A 126 1.49 0.09 4.18
CA ILE A 126 0.33 0.23 3.30
C ILE A 126 0.58 1.41 2.39
N VAL A 127 0.48 1.21 1.09
CA VAL A 127 0.45 2.29 0.11
C VAL A 127 -0.93 2.33 -0.53
N ARG A 128 -1.62 3.44 -0.40
CA ARG A 128 -2.86 3.72 -1.13
C ARG A 128 -2.51 4.56 -2.35
N ILE A 129 -2.81 4.05 -3.52
CA ILE A 129 -2.58 4.72 -4.80
C ILE A 129 -3.91 5.30 -5.25
N LEU A 130 -3.98 6.61 -5.38
CA LEU A 130 -5.16 7.37 -5.74
C LEU A 130 -4.95 8.05 -7.08
N GLY A 131 -5.94 8.01 -7.94
CA GLY A 131 -5.85 8.58 -9.27
C GLY A 131 -7.20 8.57 -9.98
N ASP A 132 -7.16 8.86 -11.27
CA ASP A 132 -8.31 8.89 -12.15
C ASP A 132 -8.08 7.93 -13.32
N ASP A 133 -9.13 7.20 -13.72
CA ASP A 133 -9.07 6.23 -14.83
C ASP A 133 -7.97 5.16 -14.67
N MET A 134 -7.70 4.74 -13.42
CA MET A 134 -6.72 3.69 -13.15
C MET A 134 -7.24 2.32 -13.63
N ASN A 135 -6.58 1.72 -14.62
CA ASN A 135 -6.90 0.36 -15.02
C ASN A 135 -6.14 -0.65 -14.15
N PRO A 136 -6.81 -1.59 -13.46
CA PRO A 136 -6.19 -2.54 -12.54
C PRO A 136 -5.05 -3.36 -13.17
N ASP A 137 -5.25 -3.90 -14.37
CA ASP A 137 -4.25 -4.73 -15.06
C ASP A 137 -2.99 -3.92 -15.42
N LYS A 138 -3.17 -2.69 -15.90
CA LYS A 138 -2.04 -1.79 -16.20
C LYS A 138 -1.30 -1.39 -14.91
N MET A 139 -2.01 -1.19 -13.81
CA MET A 139 -1.41 -0.94 -12.51
C MET A 139 -0.54 -2.10 -12.04
N VAL A 140 -0.95 -3.34 -12.26
CA VAL A 140 -0.13 -4.53 -11.97
C VAL A 140 1.19 -4.49 -12.73
N THR A 141 1.16 -4.15 -14.02
CA THR A 141 2.40 -4.07 -14.83
C THR A 141 3.34 -2.98 -14.32
N LEU A 142 2.79 -1.84 -13.89
CA LEU A 142 3.57 -0.76 -13.30
C LEU A 142 4.20 -1.18 -11.96
N ILE A 143 3.40 -1.72 -11.04
CA ILE A 143 3.86 -2.16 -9.71
C ILE A 143 4.92 -3.26 -9.85
N SER A 144 4.73 -4.22 -10.76
CA SER A 144 5.70 -5.29 -11.01
C SER A 144 7.04 -4.76 -11.52
N SER A 145 7.06 -3.65 -12.23
CA SER A 145 8.31 -3.04 -12.69
C SER A 145 9.17 -2.50 -11.55
N PHE A 146 8.54 -2.04 -10.46
CA PHE A 146 9.26 -1.56 -9.28
C PHE A 146 9.90 -2.68 -8.45
N GLN A 147 9.36 -3.87 -8.48
CA GLN A 147 9.94 -5.02 -7.77
C GLN A 147 11.30 -5.42 -8.37
N ASN A 148 11.48 -5.19 -9.65
CA ASN A 148 12.70 -5.51 -10.39
C ASN A 148 13.68 -4.34 -10.45
N ALA A 149 13.26 -3.13 -10.06
CA ALA A 149 14.13 -1.96 -10.04
C ALA A 149 14.89 -1.92 -8.71
N ASN A 150 16.23 -1.89 -8.79
CA ASN A 150 17.08 -1.47 -7.67
C ASN A 150 16.81 0.03 -7.45
N SER A 151 15.81 0.34 -6.64
CA SER A 151 15.47 1.73 -6.31
C SER A 151 16.58 2.33 -5.45
N LYS A 152 17.46 3.08 -6.08
CA LYS A 152 18.54 3.81 -5.42
C LYS A 152 18.17 5.26 -5.09
N GLU A 153 16.90 5.68 -5.22
CA GLU A 153 16.63 7.10 -5.29
C GLU A 153 15.53 7.58 -4.33
N GLY A 154 15.92 8.49 -3.45
CA GLY A 154 15.13 9.51 -2.79
C GLY A 154 14.16 9.03 -1.71
N GLN A 155 12.89 9.29 -1.90
CA GLN A 155 11.84 9.13 -0.88
C GLN A 155 11.46 7.67 -0.60
N ILE A 156 11.54 6.81 -1.63
CA ILE A 156 11.32 5.35 -1.47
C ILE A 156 12.44 4.76 -0.61
N GLU A 157 13.68 5.22 -0.81
CA GLU A 157 14.81 4.82 0.02
C GLU A 157 14.63 5.22 1.48
N ASN A 158 14.07 6.40 1.75
CA ASN A 158 13.76 6.83 3.11
C ASN A 158 12.72 5.92 3.77
N ILE A 159 11.70 5.48 3.07
CA ILE A 159 10.72 4.53 3.56
C ILE A 159 11.38 3.18 3.85
N ILE A 160 12.19 2.68 2.92
CA ILE A 160 12.93 1.42 3.10
C ILE A 160 13.89 1.52 4.28
N ASN A 161 14.62 2.62 4.40
CA ASN A 161 15.56 2.85 5.48
C ASN A 161 14.88 2.96 6.85
N TYR A 162 13.66 3.51 6.90
CA TYR A 162 12.86 3.51 8.13
C TYR A 162 12.64 2.09 8.67
N PHE A 163 12.46 1.10 7.80
CA PHE A 163 12.27 -0.29 8.21
C PHE A 163 13.57 -1.04 8.50
N LYS A 164 14.73 -0.55 8.03
CA LYS A 164 16.03 -1.22 8.22
C LYS A 164 16.72 -0.87 9.54
N TYR A 165 16.45 0.28 10.12
CA TYR A 165 17.06 0.80 11.33
C TYR A 165 15.99 1.16 12.37
#